data_ec0349e1860d295a997abb8b964ddd45
#
_entry.id   ec0349e1860d295a997abb8b964ddd45
#
_cell.length_a   1.000
_cell.length_b   1.000
_cell.length_c   1.000
_cell.angle_alpha   90.00
_cell.angle_beta   90.00
_cell.angle_gamma   90.00
#
_symmetry.space_group_name_H-M   'P 1'
#
loop_
_entity.id
_entity.type
_entity.pdbx_description
1 polymer ?
#
loop_
_entity_poly.entity_id
_entity_poly.type
_entity_poly.pdbx_seq_one_letter_code
_entity_poly.pdbx_strand_id
1 'polypeptide(L)'
;SSELNGKTAAGKKMLREIKADAEKILAKESLAKIKKVAKELAKAENIYAIGRGANYPSALEACLKIKEVSYIHAEGFAGGDLKHGPIALIAPGVPVLVFVANDGADKEIVSNAMEVKARGAEVIGISFENNQVFDRYFAVSDHGIFTGIAAIIYSQVLSYYIALEKKLDPDKPRNLAKSVTVK
;
A
#
# COMPACT_ATOMS: atom_id res chain seq x y z
N SER A 1 1.00 36.16 10.21
CA SER A 1 0.18 35.81 9.00
C SER A 1 1.06 35.47 7.80
N SER A 2 2.24 36.08 7.62
CA SER A 2 3.17 35.78 6.50
C SER A 2 3.74 34.35 6.56
N GLU A 3 4.05 33.82 7.74
CA GLU A 3 4.50 32.44 7.90
C GLU A 3 3.40 31.42 7.56
N LEU A 4 2.16 31.70 7.90
CA LEU A 4 1.02 30.86 7.54
C LEU A 4 0.81 30.87 6.01
N ASN A 5 0.98 32.00 5.34
CA ASN A 5 0.85 32.11 3.89
C ASN A 5 1.93 31.30 3.15
N GLY A 6 3.19 31.32 3.62
CA GLY A 6 4.25 30.51 3.05
C GLY A 6 3.99 29.01 3.19
N LYS A 7 3.58 28.56 4.37
CA LYS A 7 3.17 27.17 4.61
C LYS A 7 1.97 26.75 3.77
N THR A 8 1.01 27.65 3.57
CA THR A 8 -0.17 27.42 2.71
C THR A 8 0.24 27.25 1.24
N ALA A 9 1.18 28.04 0.74
CA ALA A 9 1.68 27.92 -0.64
C ALA A 9 2.40 26.58 -0.87
N ALA A 10 3.27 26.19 0.07
CA ALA A 10 3.97 24.90 0.04
C ALA A 10 2.98 23.73 0.09
N GLY A 11 1.98 23.78 0.98
CA GLY A 11 0.94 22.75 1.07
C GLY A 11 0.11 22.63 -0.21
N LYS A 12 -0.27 23.77 -0.84
CA LYS A 12 -0.99 23.77 -2.13
C LYS A 12 -0.12 23.17 -3.25
N LYS A 13 1.17 23.45 -3.27
CA LYS A 13 2.11 22.85 -4.24
C LYS A 13 2.13 21.34 -4.07
N MET A 14 2.35 20.85 -2.86
CA MET A 14 2.39 19.42 -2.56
C MET A 14 1.08 18.70 -2.93
N LEU A 15 -0.08 19.29 -2.64
CA LEU A 15 -1.36 18.71 -3.04
C LEU A 15 -1.52 18.58 -4.57
N ARG A 16 -0.97 19.54 -5.34
CA ARG A 16 -0.94 19.44 -6.81
C ARG A 16 -0.03 18.33 -7.29
N GLU A 17 1.10 18.13 -6.64
CA GLU A 17 2.05 17.06 -6.96
C GLU A 17 1.46 15.69 -6.63
N ILE A 18 0.81 15.53 -5.48
CA ILE A 18 0.08 14.31 -5.11
C ILE A 18 -1.08 14.03 -6.09
N LYS A 19 -1.81 15.08 -6.51
CA LYS A 19 -2.83 14.95 -7.55
C LYS A 19 -2.24 14.45 -8.85
N ALA A 20 -1.09 14.98 -9.29
CA ALA A 20 -0.42 14.53 -10.49
C ALA A 20 0.03 13.05 -10.38
N ASP A 21 0.46 12.60 -9.21
CA ASP A 21 0.74 11.18 -8.98
C ASP A 21 -0.53 10.33 -9.06
N ALA A 22 -1.64 10.78 -8.49
CA ALA A 22 -2.92 10.10 -8.63
C ALA A 22 -3.31 9.92 -10.11
N GLU A 23 -3.15 10.97 -10.92
CA GLU A 23 -3.41 10.91 -12.37
C GLU A 23 -2.50 9.91 -13.09
N LYS A 24 -1.21 9.83 -12.73
CA LYS A 24 -0.26 8.83 -13.26
C LYS A 24 -0.64 7.41 -12.85
N ILE A 25 -1.01 7.21 -11.58
CA ILE A 25 -1.42 5.90 -11.05
C ILE A 25 -2.67 5.41 -11.77
N LEU A 26 -3.61 6.31 -12.07
CA LEU A 26 -4.84 6.01 -12.78
C LEU A 26 -4.70 6.00 -14.32
N ALA A 27 -3.51 6.26 -14.86
CA ALA A 27 -3.27 6.18 -16.29
C ALA A 27 -3.34 4.73 -16.79
N LYS A 28 -3.76 4.55 -18.04
CA LYS A 28 -4.02 3.24 -18.66
C LYS A 28 -2.88 2.23 -18.50
N GLU A 29 -1.65 2.68 -18.66
CA GLU A 29 -0.46 1.81 -18.53
C GLU A 29 -0.24 1.33 -17.09
N SER A 30 -0.39 2.22 -16.12
CA SER A 30 -0.29 1.90 -14.70
C SER A 30 -1.40 0.95 -14.28
N LEU A 31 -2.64 1.23 -14.67
CA LEU A 31 -3.79 0.36 -14.41
C LEU A 31 -3.60 -1.04 -14.97
N ALA A 32 -2.99 -1.18 -16.16
CA ALA A 32 -2.68 -2.48 -16.74
C ALA A 32 -1.68 -3.29 -15.87
N LYS A 33 -0.66 -2.62 -15.34
CA LYS A 33 0.31 -3.24 -14.41
C LYS A 33 -0.36 -3.65 -13.11
N ILE A 34 -1.17 -2.76 -12.51
CA ILE A 34 -1.90 -3.05 -11.27
C ILE A 34 -2.85 -4.23 -11.47
N LYS A 35 -3.60 -4.26 -12.57
CA LYS A 35 -4.52 -5.33 -12.90
C LYS A 35 -3.82 -6.69 -13.03
N LYS A 36 -2.62 -6.72 -13.64
CA LYS A 36 -1.83 -7.95 -13.72
C LYS A 36 -1.45 -8.47 -12.33
N VAL A 37 -0.99 -7.59 -11.45
CA VAL A 37 -0.63 -7.96 -10.07
C VAL A 37 -1.88 -8.38 -9.30
N ALA A 38 -2.99 -7.66 -9.42
CA ALA A 38 -4.26 -7.99 -8.77
C ALA A 38 -4.76 -9.40 -9.11
N LYS A 39 -4.61 -9.82 -10.38
CA LYS A 39 -4.99 -11.17 -10.83
C LYS A 39 -4.20 -12.27 -10.13
N GLU A 40 -2.94 -12.00 -9.80
CA GLU A 40 -2.09 -12.95 -9.07
C GLU A 40 -2.45 -12.95 -7.59
N LEU A 41 -2.59 -11.74 -6.99
CA LEU A 41 -2.97 -11.59 -5.59
C LEU A 41 -4.38 -12.10 -5.26
N ALA A 42 -5.28 -12.12 -6.23
CA ALA A 42 -6.64 -12.68 -6.05
C ALA A 42 -6.64 -14.17 -5.67
N LYS A 43 -5.52 -14.86 -5.87
CA LYS A 43 -5.32 -16.28 -5.52
C LYS A 43 -4.70 -16.47 -4.13
N ALA A 44 -4.23 -15.39 -3.52
CA ALA A 44 -3.59 -15.46 -2.22
C ALA A 44 -4.62 -15.71 -1.11
N GLU A 45 -4.28 -16.53 -0.14
CA GLU A 45 -5.08 -16.71 1.08
C GLU A 45 -4.83 -15.57 2.07
N ASN A 46 -3.58 -15.14 2.15
CA ASN A 46 -3.14 -14.07 3.04
C ASN A 46 -2.30 -13.06 2.26
N ILE A 47 -2.44 -11.79 2.60
CA ILE A 47 -1.61 -10.69 2.09
C ILE A 47 -1.14 -9.90 3.31
N TYR A 48 0.16 -9.60 3.36
CA TYR A 48 0.70 -8.74 4.41
C TYR A 48 1.12 -7.39 3.85
N ALA A 49 1.13 -6.40 4.71
CA ALA A 49 1.69 -5.10 4.37
C ALA A 49 2.58 -4.59 5.50
N ILE A 50 3.68 -3.98 5.15
CA ILE A 50 4.59 -3.37 6.10
C ILE A 50 4.86 -1.92 5.75
N GLY A 51 4.94 -1.11 6.77
CA GLY A 51 5.33 0.30 6.69
C GLY A 51 6.07 0.70 7.95
N ARG A 52 6.75 1.84 7.91
CA ARG A 52 7.46 2.38 9.07
C ARG A 52 7.24 3.89 9.14
N GLY A 53 7.35 4.49 10.34
CA GLY A 53 7.14 5.92 10.50
C GLY A 53 5.79 6.38 9.96
N ALA A 54 5.80 7.39 9.10
CA ALA A 54 4.59 7.96 8.49
C ALA A 54 3.85 7.00 7.53
N ASN A 55 4.51 5.91 7.08
CA ASN A 55 3.91 4.94 6.17
C ASN A 55 3.36 3.67 6.83
N TYR A 56 3.47 3.51 8.13
CA TYR A 56 2.77 2.43 8.82
C TYR A 56 1.23 2.53 8.68
N PRO A 57 0.61 3.72 8.82
CA PRO A 57 -0.81 3.87 8.51
C PRO A 57 -1.19 3.48 7.09
N SER A 58 -0.30 3.70 6.09
CA SER A 58 -0.54 3.28 4.70
C SER A 58 -0.63 1.75 4.57
N ALA A 59 0.19 1.00 5.30
CA ALA A 59 0.12 -0.46 5.34
C ALA A 59 -1.19 -0.95 5.97
N LEU A 60 -1.65 -0.30 7.04
CA LEU A 60 -2.93 -0.61 7.69
C LEU A 60 -4.11 -0.34 6.76
N GLU A 61 -4.12 0.82 6.10
CA GLU A 61 -5.18 1.20 5.14
C GLU A 61 -5.23 0.25 3.94
N ALA A 62 -4.07 -0.15 3.41
CA ALA A 62 -4.00 -1.12 2.33
C ALA A 62 -4.67 -2.45 2.71
N CYS A 63 -4.33 -2.97 3.88
CA CYS A 63 -4.93 -4.20 4.38
C CYS A 63 -6.43 -4.05 4.67
N LEU A 64 -6.86 -2.88 5.15
CA LEU A 64 -8.28 -2.59 5.34
C LEU A 64 -9.02 -2.66 4.02
N LYS A 65 -8.55 -1.98 2.98
CA LYS A 65 -9.18 -1.97 1.65
C LYS A 65 -9.23 -3.37 1.03
N ILE A 66 -8.14 -4.14 1.14
CA ILE A 66 -8.12 -5.53 0.66
C ILE A 66 -9.19 -6.37 1.37
N LYS A 67 -9.27 -6.31 2.69
CA LYS A 67 -10.27 -7.06 3.47
C LYS A 67 -11.70 -6.67 3.12
N GLU A 68 -11.96 -5.36 3.03
CA GLU A 68 -13.32 -4.84 2.82
C GLU A 68 -13.94 -5.32 1.52
N VAL A 69 -13.20 -5.30 0.41
CA VAL A 69 -13.77 -5.54 -0.92
C VAL A 69 -13.44 -6.90 -1.51
N SER A 70 -12.37 -7.55 -1.06
CA SER A 70 -11.91 -8.84 -1.63
C SER A 70 -12.08 -10.03 -0.69
N TYR A 71 -12.31 -9.78 0.59
CA TYR A 71 -12.43 -10.79 1.66
C TYR A 71 -11.19 -11.67 1.83
N ILE A 72 -10.05 -11.26 1.27
CA ILE A 72 -8.76 -11.89 1.55
C ILE A 72 -8.32 -11.44 2.94
N HIS A 73 -7.82 -12.37 3.73
CA HIS A 73 -7.18 -12.01 4.99
C HIS A 73 -5.94 -11.15 4.71
N ALA A 74 -5.94 -9.94 5.24
CA ALA A 74 -4.82 -9.03 5.08
C ALA A 74 -4.47 -8.36 6.40
N GLU A 75 -3.18 -8.32 6.74
CA GLU A 75 -2.71 -7.75 8.00
C GLU A 75 -1.51 -6.84 7.80
N GLY A 76 -1.56 -5.66 8.44
CA GLY A 76 -0.52 -4.64 8.35
C GLY A 76 0.32 -4.59 9.61
N PHE A 77 1.64 -4.52 9.46
CA PHE A 77 2.59 -4.45 10.57
C PHE A 77 3.49 -3.23 10.46
N ALA A 78 3.88 -2.68 11.60
CA ALA A 78 5.06 -1.85 11.63
C ALA A 78 6.29 -2.72 11.34
N GLY A 79 7.16 -2.27 10.42
CA GLY A 79 8.32 -3.08 10.00
C GLY A 79 9.19 -3.55 11.16
N GLY A 80 9.33 -2.72 12.22
CA GLY A 80 10.07 -3.09 13.42
C GLY A 80 9.46 -4.23 14.23
N ASP A 81 8.14 -4.44 14.13
CA ASP A 81 7.42 -5.44 14.93
C ASP A 81 7.44 -6.84 14.30
N LEU A 82 7.90 -6.97 13.04
CA LEU A 82 7.96 -8.25 12.33
C LEU A 82 8.67 -9.33 13.16
N LYS A 83 9.78 -8.98 13.82
CA LYS A 83 10.62 -9.92 14.58
C LYS A 83 9.96 -10.44 15.85
N HIS A 84 8.89 -9.82 16.30
CA HIS A 84 8.20 -10.15 17.55
C HIS A 84 7.06 -11.18 17.36
N GLY A 85 7.04 -11.88 16.22
CA GLY A 85 6.06 -12.92 15.95
C GLY A 85 5.58 -12.98 14.50
N PRO A 86 5.11 -11.85 13.91
CA PRO A 86 4.48 -11.86 12.58
C PRO A 86 5.34 -12.45 11.47
N ILE A 87 6.66 -12.37 11.59
CA ILE A 87 7.58 -12.94 10.60
C ILE A 87 7.45 -14.47 10.45
N ALA A 88 6.88 -15.14 11.44
CA ALA A 88 6.59 -16.59 11.37
C ALA A 88 5.46 -16.92 10.38
N LEU A 89 4.65 -15.92 9.99
CA LEU A 89 3.59 -16.08 8.99
C LEU A 89 4.10 -16.01 7.56
N ILE A 90 5.36 -15.61 7.38
CA ILE A 90 5.97 -15.46 6.05
C ILE A 90 6.44 -16.82 5.55
N ALA A 91 5.85 -17.25 4.45
CA ALA A 91 6.18 -18.47 3.74
C ALA A 91 6.48 -18.17 2.25
N PRO A 92 7.10 -19.10 1.52
CA PRO A 92 7.40 -18.92 0.10
C PRO A 92 6.16 -18.52 -0.72
N GLY A 93 6.27 -17.42 -1.48
CA GLY A 93 5.21 -16.89 -2.34
C GLY A 93 4.14 -16.04 -1.63
N VAL A 94 4.21 -15.87 -0.30
CA VAL A 94 3.30 -14.98 0.41
C VAL A 94 3.53 -13.53 -0.02
N PRO A 95 2.48 -12.81 -0.50
CA PRO A 95 2.63 -11.42 -0.91
C PRO A 95 2.81 -10.49 0.28
N VAL A 96 3.80 -9.60 0.18
CA VAL A 96 4.04 -8.54 1.16
C VAL A 96 4.13 -7.19 0.45
N LEU A 97 3.18 -6.29 0.70
CA LEU A 97 3.23 -4.90 0.26
C LEU A 97 4.18 -4.11 1.18
N VAL A 98 5.09 -3.35 0.59
CA VAL A 98 6.08 -2.56 1.34
C VAL A 98 5.92 -1.09 0.98
N PHE A 99 5.54 -0.28 1.95
CA PHE A 99 5.37 1.16 1.78
C PHE A 99 6.62 1.90 2.23
N VAL A 100 7.29 2.58 1.30
CA VAL A 100 8.54 3.30 1.54
C VAL A 100 8.37 4.77 1.23
N ALA A 101 8.75 5.64 2.15
CA ALA A 101 8.86 7.08 1.95
C ALA A 101 10.24 7.57 2.35
N ASN A 102 10.64 8.71 1.83
CA ASN A 102 11.83 9.43 2.26
C ASN A 102 11.51 10.25 3.52
N ASP A 103 11.37 9.55 4.65
CA ASP A 103 10.99 10.13 5.95
C ASP A 103 12.03 9.84 7.05
N GLY A 104 13.20 9.33 6.65
CA GLY A 104 14.28 8.92 7.54
C GLY A 104 14.17 7.48 8.04
N ALA A 105 13.08 6.77 7.72
CA ALA A 105 12.89 5.34 8.02
C ALA A 105 12.97 4.44 6.77
N ASP A 106 13.37 5.01 5.63
CA ASP A 106 13.46 4.34 4.34
C ASP A 106 14.42 3.14 4.36
N LYS A 107 15.59 3.29 4.96
CA LYS A 107 16.58 2.20 5.05
C LYS A 107 16.10 1.06 5.94
N GLU A 108 15.48 1.39 7.05
CA GLU A 108 14.97 0.40 7.99
C GLU A 108 13.80 -0.39 7.39
N ILE A 109 12.87 0.25 6.68
CA ILE A 109 11.77 -0.50 6.04
C ILE A 109 12.27 -1.37 4.90
N VAL A 110 13.26 -0.93 4.12
CA VAL A 110 13.94 -1.76 3.12
C VAL A 110 14.65 -2.94 3.77
N SER A 111 15.30 -2.75 4.92
CA SER A 111 15.88 -3.86 5.70
C SER A 111 14.80 -4.86 6.13
N ASN A 112 13.64 -4.39 6.59
CA ASN A 112 12.52 -5.28 6.93
C ASN A 112 11.97 -6.02 5.68
N ALA A 113 11.98 -5.37 4.52
CA ALA A 113 11.64 -6.03 3.26
C ALA A 113 12.62 -7.17 2.91
N MET A 114 13.91 -6.98 3.15
CA MET A 114 14.93 -8.02 2.99
C MET A 114 14.68 -9.21 3.93
N GLU A 115 14.23 -8.97 5.14
CA GLU A 115 13.92 -10.02 6.12
C GLU A 115 12.77 -10.93 5.67
N VAL A 116 11.69 -10.34 5.13
CA VAL A 116 10.57 -11.13 4.58
C VAL A 116 10.97 -11.79 3.26
N LYS A 117 11.75 -11.13 2.42
CA LYS A 117 12.28 -11.68 1.18
C LYS A 117 13.13 -12.92 1.42
N ALA A 118 14.01 -12.89 2.43
CA ALA A 118 14.86 -14.03 2.80
C ALA A 118 14.05 -15.27 3.24
N ARG A 119 12.77 -15.10 3.56
CA ARG A 119 11.83 -16.19 3.91
C ARG A 119 10.94 -16.59 2.73
N GLY A 120 11.21 -16.04 1.56
CA GLY A 120 10.52 -16.40 0.32
C GLY A 120 9.27 -15.57 0.03
N ALA A 121 9.01 -14.47 0.72
CA ALA A 121 7.91 -13.57 0.37
C ALA A 121 8.03 -13.03 -1.07
N GLU A 122 6.90 -12.85 -1.74
CA GLU A 122 6.81 -12.00 -2.93
C GLU A 122 6.70 -10.54 -2.46
N VAL A 123 7.77 -9.76 -2.65
CA VAL A 123 7.86 -8.39 -2.16
C VAL A 123 7.40 -7.39 -3.22
N ILE A 124 6.35 -6.63 -2.91
CA ILE A 124 5.75 -5.64 -3.77
C ILE A 124 6.02 -4.25 -3.18
N GLY A 125 7.00 -3.54 -3.72
CA GLY A 125 7.38 -2.20 -3.25
C GLY A 125 6.48 -1.11 -3.82
N ILE A 126 5.97 -0.23 -2.95
CA ILE A 126 5.33 1.04 -3.30
C ILE A 126 6.24 2.12 -2.73
N SER A 127 7.01 2.78 -3.58
CA SER A 127 8.19 3.54 -3.16
C SER A 127 8.51 4.69 -4.11
N PHE A 128 9.23 5.68 -3.62
CA PHE A 128 9.75 6.79 -4.43
C PHE A 128 10.94 6.38 -5.29
N GLU A 129 11.62 5.29 -4.94
CA GLU A 129 12.71 4.71 -5.73
C GLU A 129 12.61 3.19 -5.79
N ASN A 130 13.13 2.60 -6.86
CA ASN A 130 13.18 1.15 -6.99
C ASN A 130 14.30 0.55 -6.14
N ASN A 131 14.11 -0.67 -5.68
CA ASN A 131 15.11 -1.41 -4.93
C ASN A 131 15.14 -2.88 -5.40
N GLN A 132 16.32 -3.49 -5.41
CA GLN A 132 16.52 -4.89 -5.81
C GLN A 132 15.77 -5.91 -4.92
N VAL A 133 15.33 -5.50 -3.74
CA VAL A 133 14.53 -6.35 -2.84
C VAL A 133 13.10 -6.58 -3.39
N PHE A 134 12.61 -5.67 -4.24
CA PHE A 134 11.25 -5.74 -4.77
C PHE A 134 11.18 -6.68 -5.97
N ASP A 135 10.27 -7.65 -5.92
CA ASP A 135 9.89 -8.47 -7.08
C ASP A 135 9.04 -7.67 -8.05
N ARG A 136 8.25 -6.75 -7.50
CA ARG A 136 7.41 -5.81 -8.23
C ARG A 136 7.55 -4.43 -7.62
N TYR A 137 7.48 -3.42 -8.46
CA TYR A 137 7.65 -2.04 -8.06
C TYR A 137 6.57 -1.14 -8.64
N PHE A 138 5.94 -0.37 -7.77
CA PHE A 138 5.02 0.70 -8.08
C PHE A 138 5.62 2.04 -7.62
N ALA A 139 5.87 2.92 -8.59
CA ALA A 139 6.53 4.20 -8.35
C ALA A 139 5.54 5.25 -7.85
N VAL A 140 5.91 5.95 -6.80
CA VAL A 140 5.30 7.21 -6.35
C VAL A 140 6.38 8.29 -6.34
N SER A 141 5.99 9.57 -6.44
CA SER A 141 6.96 10.64 -6.25
C SER A 141 7.34 10.79 -4.78
N ASP A 142 8.53 11.33 -4.53
CA ASP A 142 8.96 11.65 -3.18
C ASP A 142 8.21 12.89 -2.65
N HIS A 143 7.43 12.70 -1.62
CA HIS A 143 6.72 13.75 -0.89
C HIS A 143 7.10 13.74 0.61
N GLY A 144 8.28 13.16 0.94
CA GLY A 144 8.70 12.98 2.32
C GLY A 144 7.66 12.18 3.12
N ILE A 145 7.30 12.66 4.30
CA ILE A 145 6.30 12.01 5.17
C ILE A 145 4.90 11.88 4.54
N PHE A 146 4.60 12.63 3.49
CA PHE A 146 3.31 12.63 2.80
C PHE A 146 3.23 11.66 1.61
N THR A 147 4.31 10.96 1.30
CA THR A 147 4.36 9.94 0.22
C THR A 147 3.25 8.91 0.36
N GLY A 148 2.88 8.56 1.60
CA GLY A 148 1.80 7.64 1.90
C GLY A 148 0.45 8.00 1.28
N ILE A 149 0.15 9.30 1.10
CA ILE A 149 -1.12 9.76 0.50
C ILE A 149 -1.24 9.32 -0.97
N ALA A 150 -0.15 9.38 -1.74
CA ALA A 150 -0.13 8.86 -3.10
C ALA A 150 -0.04 7.32 -3.11
N ALA A 151 0.74 6.75 -2.20
CA ALA A 151 0.97 5.31 -2.13
C ALA A 151 -0.31 4.50 -1.85
N ILE A 152 -1.22 4.99 -1.01
CA ILE A 152 -2.49 4.30 -0.72
C ILE A 152 -3.41 4.20 -1.94
N ILE A 153 -3.27 5.07 -2.95
CA ILE A 153 -4.06 4.99 -4.18
C ILE A 153 -3.76 3.69 -4.92
N TYR A 154 -2.49 3.23 -4.93
CA TYR A 154 -2.15 1.92 -5.48
C TYR A 154 -2.89 0.79 -4.78
N SER A 155 -2.95 0.81 -3.46
CA SER A 155 -3.64 -0.24 -2.70
C SER A 155 -5.16 -0.21 -2.89
N GLN A 156 -5.75 0.97 -3.02
CA GLN A 156 -7.19 1.13 -3.34
C GLN A 156 -7.51 0.53 -4.71
N VAL A 157 -6.74 0.91 -5.74
CA VAL A 157 -6.92 0.38 -7.11
C VAL A 157 -6.63 -1.11 -7.18
N LEU A 158 -5.60 -1.57 -6.47
CA LEU A 158 -5.24 -2.98 -6.37
C LEU A 158 -6.38 -3.80 -5.75
N SER A 159 -6.92 -3.33 -4.62
CA SER A 159 -8.05 -3.98 -3.92
C SER A 159 -9.29 -4.06 -4.80
N TYR A 160 -9.59 -2.98 -5.54
CA TYR A 160 -10.67 -2.94 -6.52
C TYR A 160 -10.50 -4.03 -7.58
N TYR A 161 -9.33 -4.13 -8.21
CA TYR A 161 -9.10 -5.17 -9.22
C TYR A 161 -9.05 -6.58 -8.65
N ILE A 162 -8.57 -6.77 -7.43
CA ILE A 162 -8.65 -8.07 -6.74
C ILE A 162 -10.12 -8.47 -6.56
N ALA A 163 -10.99 -7.56 -6.15
CA ALA A 163 -12.42 -7.83 -6.03
C ALA A 163 -13.04 -8.25 -7.36
N LEU A 164 -12.73 -7.54 -8.44
CA LEU A 164 -13.23 -7.89 -9.78
C LEU A 164 -12.74 -9.27 -10.26
N GLU A 165 -11.46 -9.60 -10.04
CA GLU A 165 -10.92 -10.93 -10.41
C GLU A 165 -11.58 -12.05 -9.60
N LYS A 166 -12.01 -11.77 -8.37
CA LYS A 166 -12.79 -12.69 -7.51
C LYS A 166 -14.29 -12.66 -7.83
N LYS A 167 -14.74 -11.88 -8.83
CA LYS A 167 -16.16 -11.71 -9.21
C LYS A 167 -17.01 -11.17 -8.05
N LEU A 168 -16.45 -10.31 -7.24
CA LEU A 168 -17.11 -9.62 -6.14
C LEU A 168 -17.54 -8.22 -6.57
N ASP A 169 -18.57 -7.68 -5.95
CA ASP A 169 -19.05 -6.31 -6.17
C ASP A 169 -18.38 -5.38 -5.14
N PRO A 170 -17.40 -4.55 -5.55
CA PRO A 170 -16.71 -3.64 -4.63
C PRO A 170 -17.62 -2.50 -4.13
N ASP A 171 -18.74 -2.23 -4.80
CA ASP A 171 -19.68 -1.18 -4.40
C ASP A 171 -20.66 -1.68 -3.32
N LYS A 172 -20.79 -3.00 -3.17
CA LYS A 172 -21.70 -3.65 -2.21
C LYS A 172 -20.98 -4.73 -1.41
N PRO A 173 -19.95 -4.37 -0.63
CA PRO A 173 -19.25 -5.34 0.18
C PRO A 173 -20.17 -5.93 1.26
N ARG A 174 -20.04 -7.24 1.49
CA ARG A 174 -20.86 -7.94 2.47
C ARG A 174 -20.62 -7.41 3.89
N ASN A 175 -21.66 -7.40 4.70
CA ASN A 175 -21.60 -7.02 6.13
C ASN A 175 -21.17 -5.57 6.40
N LEU A 176 -21.05 -4.75 5.36
CA LEU A 176 -20.78 -3.33 5.50
C LEU A 176 -21.99 -2.52 5.08
N ALA A 177 -22.36 -1.55 5.90
CA ALA A 177 -23.44 -0.60 5.62
C ALA A 177 -22.87 0.82 5.65
N LYS A 178 -23.40 1.69 4.77
CA LYS A 178 -23.02 3.09 4.73
C LYS A 178 -23.36 3.85 6.02
N SER A 179 -24.34 3.34 6.77
CA SER A 179 -24.70 3.80 8.12
C SER A 179 -25.06 2.62 9.00
N VAL A 180 -24.65 2.65 10.26
CA VAL A 180 -25.08 1.66 11.25
C VAL A 180 -26.54 1.95 11.60
N THR A 181 -27.44 1.05 11.22
CA THR A 181 -28.88 1.17 11.45
C THR A 181 -29.39 0.28 12.58
N VAL A 182 -28.50 -0.53 13.18
CA VAL A 182 -28.84 -1.43 14.29
C VAL A 182 -28.36 -0.81 15.59
N LYS A 183 -29.25 -0.68 16.56
CA LYS A 183 -28.95 -0.30 17.95
C LYS A 183 -28.60 -1.54 18.77
#